data_d3b41e4c75ea190086c9b17617648266
#
_entry.id   d3b41e4c75ea190086c9b17617648266
#
_cell.length_a   1.000
_cell.length_b   1.000
_cell.length_c   1.000
_cell.angle_alpha   90.00
_cell.angle_beta   90.00
_cell.angle_gamma   90.00
#
_symmetry.space_group_name_H-M   'P 1'
#
loop_
_entity.id
_entity.type
_entity.pdbx_description
1 polymer ?
#
loop_
_entity_poly.entity_id
_entity_poly.type
_entity_poly.pdbx_seq_one_letter_code
_entity_poly.pdbx_strand_id
1 'polypeptide(L)'
;MKKFSTLFLVSLLSGAVTLGAYKLLFDTNGYFSNHSTSGITTATNSYGKKIGLSADILDFTDAAEKTIHTVVHVKNVSRRTVSNPILEYFYGYKGGQSQEQIGTGSGVIISEDGYIVTNNHVIKDASEIEITLNNKKSYPAKLIGTDSKMDIALLKI
;
A
#
# COMPACT_ATOMS: atom_id res chain seq x y z
N MET A 1 54.09 -25.95 15.40
CA MET A 1 54.01 -24.50 15.11
C MET A 1 53.88 -24.22 13.62
N LYS A 2 54.51 -24.98 12.70
CA LYS A 2 54.47 -24.72 11.24
C LYS A 2 53.06 -24.89 10.59
N LYS A 3 52.20 -25.80 11.15
CA LYS A 3 50.84 -26.03 10.58
C LYS A 3 49.86 -24.91 10.90
N PHE A 4 49.99 -24.21 12.04
CA PHE A 4 49.14 -23.07 12.38
C PHE A 4 49.45 -21.84 11.51
N SER A 5 50.71 -21.63 11.18
CA SER A 5 51.16 -20.54 10.31
C SER A 5 50.60 -20.72 8.88
N THR A 6 50.57 -21.96 8.35
CA THR A 6 50.00 -22.23 7.05
C THR A 6 48.49 -22.06 6.99
N LEU A 7 47.77 -22.48 8.02
CA LEU A 7 46.31 -22.26 8.11
C LEU A 7 45.97 -20.77 8.18
N PHE A 8 46.71 -19.99 8.96
CA PHE A 8 46.52 -18.56 9.04
C PHE A 8 46.80 -17.86 7.72
N LEU A 9 47.82 -18.28 7.00
CA LEU A 9 48.19 -17.71 5.69
C LEU A 9 47.12 -18.03 4.62
N VAL A 10 46.57 -19.26 4.62
CA VAL A 10 45.47 -19.65 3.72
C VAL A 10 44.19 -18.86 4.01
N SER A 11 43.86 -18.66 5.29
CA SER A 11 42.69 -17.84 5.67
C SER A 11 42.82 -16.39 5.20
N LEU A 12 43.98 -15.81 5.38
CA LEU A 12 44.26 -14.43 4.98
C LEU A 12 44.20 -14.26 3.45
N LEU A 13 44.74 -15.25 2.71
CA LEU A 13 44.70 -15.27 1.25
C LEU A 13 43.28 -15.45 0.71
N SER A 14 42.47 -16.30 1.34
CA SER A 14 41.04 -16.48 1.01
C SER A 14 40.26 -15.17 1.21
N GLY A 15 40.48 -14.47 2.33
CA GLY A 15 39.84 -13.19 2.59
C GLY A 15 40.22 -12.12 1.57
N ALA A 16 41.49 -12.06 1.18
CA ALA A 16 41.96 -11.13 0.16
C ALA A 16 41.35 -11.40 -1.23
N VAL A 17 41.23 -12.67 -1.59
CA VAL A 17 40.61 -13.09 -2.88
C VAL A 17 39.12 -12.75 -2.89
N THR A 18 38.39 -13.00 -1.81
CA THR A 18 36.96 -12.66 -1.74
C THR A 18 36.73 -11.16 -1.79
N LEU A 19 37.50 -10.36 -1.07
CA LEU A 19 37.40 -8.90 -1.14
C LEU A 19 37.78 -8.35 -2.52
N GLY A 20 38.81 -8.93 -3.17
CA GLY A 20 39.20 -8.58 -4.52
C GLY A 20 38.12 -8.92 -5.56
N ALA A 21 37.53 -10.10 -5.46
CA ALA A 21 36.41 -10.52 -6.32
C ALA A 21 35.17 -9.65 -6.11
N TYR A 22 34.84 -9.33 -4.86
CA TYR A 22 33.76 -8.40 -4.55
C TYR A 22 33.99 -7.04 -5.22
N LYS A 23 35.19 -6.49 -5.09
CA LYS A 23 35.53 -5.21 -5.70
C LYS A 23 35.44 -5.24 -7.23
N LEU A 24 35.91 -6.32 -7.87
CA LEU A 24 35.84 -6.50 -9.32
C LEU A 24 34.42 -6.72 -9.83
N LEU A 25 33.56 -7.40 -9.06
CA LEU A 25 32.20 -7.72 -9.49
C LEU A 25 31.18 -6.63 -9.15
N PHE A 26 31.38 -5.91 -8.05
CA PHE A 26 30.42 -4.92 -7.54
C PHE A 26 30.90 -3.47 -7.62
N ASP A 27 32.21 -3.22 -7.74
CA ASP A 27 32.79 -1.88 -7.89
C ASP A 27 33.02 -1.55 -9.39
N THR A 28 32.23 -2.16 -10.28
CA THR A 28 32.05 -1.59 -11.62
C THR A 28 31.20 -0.33 -11.45
N ASN A 29 31.88 0.77 -11.16
CA ASN A 29 31.39 2.11 -11.32
C ASN A 29 30.82 2.28 -12.74
N GLY A 30 29.58 1.97 -12.95
CA GLY A 30 29.01 2.16 -14.28
C GLY A 30 27.51 1.99 -14.38
N TYR A 31 26.88 1.23 -13.49
CA TYR A 31 25.46 0.95 -13.66
C TYR A 31 24.53 1.76 -12.75
N PHE A 32 25.05 2.52 -11.79
CA PHE A 32 24.28 3.49 -11.01
C PHE A 32 24.72 4.95 -11.24
N SER A 33 25.52 5.19 -12.30
CA SER A 33 25.84 6.55 -12.73
C SER A 33 24.70 7.08 -13.58
N ASN A 34 24.05 8.09 -13.04
CA ASN A 34 23.21 9.04 -13.76
C ASN A 34 22.07 8.42 -14.59
N HIS A 35 21.01 7.97 -13.92
CA HIS A 35 19.72 8.36 -14.44
C HIS A 35 19.67 9.90 -14.33
N SER A 36 20.30 10.56 -15.27
CA SER A 36 19.80 11.84 -15.73
C SER A 36 18.33 11.58 -15.93
N THR A 37 17.52 12.19 -15.12
CA THR A 37 16.08 12.31 -15.32
C THR A 37 15.92 12.88 -16.71
N SER A 38 15.86 11.98 -17.73
CA SER A 38 15.33 12.30 -19.04
C SER A 38 13.92 12.72 -18.72
N GLY A 39 13.72 14.04 -18.65
CA GLY A 39 12.42 14.62 -18.45
C GLY A 39 11.46 13.91 -19.39
N ILE A 40 10.37 13.40 -18.86
CA ILE A 40 9.24 12.92 -19.63
C ILE A 40 8.82 14.12 -20.46
N THR A 41 9.27 14.18 -21.71
CA THR A 41 8.74 15.11 -22.68
C THR A 41 7.35 14.60 -23.06
N THR A 42 6.36 14.96 -22.28
CA THR A 42 4.98 14.87 -22.72
C THR A 42 4.86 15.83 -23.90
N ALA A 43 4.56 15.28 -25.08
CA ALA A 43 4.19 16.06 -26.24
C ALA A 43 2.91 16.83 -25.91
N THR A 44 3.05 18.07 -25.43
CA THR A 44 1.94 18.98 -25.27
C THR A 44 1.65 19.61 -26.62
N ASN A 45 0.47 19.29 -27.17
CA ASN A 45 -0.13 20.07 -28.23
C ASN A 45 -0.13 21.57 -27.86
N SER A 46 0.35 22.39 -28.80
CA SER A 46 0.60 23.82 -28.64
C SER A 46 -0.69 24.62 -28.50
N TYR A 47 -1.23 24.64 -27.31
CA TYR A 47 -2.06 25.71 -26.77
C TYR A 47 -1.71 25.83 -25.30
N GLY A 48 -0.64 26.50 -24.96
CA GLY A 48 -0.30 26.63 -23.55
C GLY A 48 0.98 27.41 -23.35
N LYS A 49 0.85 28.55 -22.71
CA LYS A 49 1.83 29.25 -21.93
C LYS A 49 2.92 28.27 -21.46
N LYS A 50 4.18 28.50 -21.89
CA LYS A 50 5.34 27.81 -21.36
C LYS A 50 5.37 28.01 -19.84
N ILE A 51 4.85 27.07 -19.09
CA ILE A 51 5.14 26.96 -17.67
C ILE A 51 6.56 26.42 -17.63
N GLY A 52 7.53 27.29 -17.40
CA GLY A 52 8.89 26.87 -17.08
C GLY A 52 8.79 25.98 -15.86
N LEU A 53 9.08 24.68 -16.02
CA LEU A 53 9.38 23.80 -14.91
C LEU A 53 10.77 24.23 -14.39
N SER A 54 10.83 25.37 -13.71
CA SER A 54 11.80 25.59 -12.68
C SER A 54 11.63 24.40 -11.74
N ALA A 55 12.72 23.85 -11.24
CA ALA A 55 12.69 22.80 -10.20
C ALA A 55 12.20 23.39 -8.86
N ASP A 56 11.13 24.16 -8.89
CA ASP A 56 10.31 24.46 -7.75
C ASP A 56 9.71 23.12 -7.35
N ILE A 57 10.15 22.63 -6.22
CA ILE A 57 9.57 21.50 -5.51
C ILE A 57 8.06 21.75 -5.54
N LEU A 58 7.34 20.91 -6.29
CA LEU A 58 5.88 20.97 -6.35
C LEU A 58 5.39 20.88 -4.90
N ASP A 59 4.99 22.02 -4.36
CA ASP A 59 4.45 22.07 -3.01
C ASP A 59 3.00 21.60 -3.05
N PHE A 60 2.77 20.39 -2.52
CA PHE A 60 1.45 19.81 -2.42
C PHE A 60 0.69 20.24 -1.15
N THR A 61 1.25 21.15 -0.35
CA THR A 61 0.64 21.60 0.91
C THR A 61 -0.74 22.19 0.69
N ASP A 62 -0.87 23.10 -0.28
CA ASP A 62 -2.16 23.72 -0.63
C ASP A 62 -3.21 22.67 -1.05
N ALA A 63 -2.79 21.68 -1.84
CA ALA A 63 -3.69 20.62 -2.26
C ALA A 63 -4.12 19.75 -1.08
N ALA A 64 -3.17 19.41 -0.21
CA ALA A 64 -3.43 18.62 0.99
C ALA A 64 -4.37 19.37 1.97
N GLU A 65 -4.13 20.66 2.22
CA GLU A 65 -4.98 21.48 3.09
C GLU A 65 -6.42 21.56 2.59
N LYS A 66 -6.62 21.70 1.28
CA LYS A 66 -7.96 21.76 0.67
C LYS A 66 -8.69 20.42 0.68
N THR A 67 -7.97 19.30 0.64
CA THR A 67 -8.57 17.97 0.46
C THR A 67 -8.61 17.13 1.73
N ILE A 68 -7.90 17.49 2.79
CA ILE A 68 -7.81 16.69 4.02
C ILE A 68 -9.19 16.40 4.66
N HIS A 69 -10.15 17.30 4.48
CA HIS A 69 -11.50 17.14 5.02
C HIS A 69 -12.40 16.24 4.16
N THR A 70 -12.03 15.98 2.93
CA THR A 70 -12.78 15.12 2.02
C THR A 70 -12.34 13.65 2.08
N VAL A 71 -11.13 13.39 2.59
CA VAL A 71 -10.61 12.02 2.74
C VAL A 71 -11.10 11.43 4.06
N VAL A 72 -11.61 10.21 4.00
CA VAL A 72 -12.17 9.49 5.14
C VAL A 72 -11.55 8.12 5.28
N HIS A 73 -11.55 7.61 6.51
CA HIS A 73 -11.17 6.23 6.80
C HIS A 73 -12.41 5.35 6.74
N VAL A 74 -12.33 4.25 5.99
CA VAL A 74 -13.39 3.25 5.84
C VAL A 74 -13.00 2.01 6.61
N LYS A 75 -13.83 1.58 7.56
CA LYS A 75 -13.68 0.36 8.33
C LYS A 75 -14.79 -0.60 7.94
N ASN A 76 -14.41 -1.81 7.59
CA ASN A 76 -15.29 -2.92 7.23
C ASN A 76 -15.21 -3.96 8.35
N VAL A 77 -16.35 -4.35 8.88
CA VAL A 77 -16.47 -5.50 9.77
C VAL A 77 -17.18 -6.62 9.03
N SER A 78 -16.52 -7.74 8.82
CA SER A 78 -17.09 -8.95 8.23
C SER A 78 -17.13 -10.07 9.26
N ARG A 79 -18.18 -10.90 9.23
CA ARG A 79 -18.32 -12.05 10.12
C ARG A 79 -18.17 -13.33 9.32
N ARG A 80 -17.17 -14.12 9.68
CA ARG A 80 -16.97 -15.46 9.09
C ARG A 80 -17.20 -16.52 10.14
N THR A 81 -17.99 -17.51 9.79
CA THR A 81 -18.12 -18.71 10.61
C THR A 81 -17.01 -19.67 10.23
N VAL A 82 -16.08 -19.90 11.15
CA VAL A 82 -15.00 -20.87 10.98
C VAL A 82 -15.46 -22.17 11.60
N SER A 83 -15.80 -23.17 10.77
CA SER A 83 -16.00 -24.54 11.23
C SER A 83 -14.63 -25.24 11.32
N ASN A 84 -14.43 -26.00 12.38
CA ASN A 84 -13.25 -26.86 12.50
C ASN A 84 -13.63 -28.27 12.00
N PRO A 85 -13.21 -28.65 10.77
CA PRO A 85 -13.60 -29.94 10.19
C PRO A 85 -13.11 -31.16 11.02
N ILE A 86 -12.07 -30.98 11.83
CA ILE A 86 -11.57 -32.03 12.71
C ILE A 86 -12.54 -32.26 13.88
N LEU A 87 -13.02 -31.18 14.51
CA LEU A 87 -13.99 -31.25 15.59
C LEU A 87 -15.34 -31.79 15.11
N GLU A 88 -15.74 -31.42 13.90
CA GLU A 88 -16.96 -31.93 13.27
C GLU A 88 -16.87 -33.43 13.01
N TYR A 89 -15.73 -33.91 12.50
CA TYR A 89 -15.52 -35.30 12.16
C TYR A 89 -15.38 -36.18 13.39
N PHE A 90 -14.60 -35.76 14.41
CA PHE A 90 -14.31 -36.59 15.59
C PHE A 90 -15.35 -36.49 16.71
N TYR A 91 -15.99 -35.36 16.86
CA TYR A 91 -16.88 -35.07 18.00
C TYR A 91 -18.32 -34.74 17.57
N GLY A 92 -18.62 -34.72 16.25
CA GLY A 92 -19.95 -34.37 15.74
C GLY A 92 -20.36 -32.90 16.03
N TYR A 93 -19.39 -32.07 16.41
CA TYR A 93 -19.65 -30.68 16.80
C TYR A 93 -19.88 -29.80 15.58
N LYS A 94 -21.14 -29.57 15.21
CA LYS A 94 -21.53 -28.67 14.09
C LYS A 94 -21.52 -27.18 14.46
N GLY A 95 -20.80 -26.79 15.51
CA GLY A 95 -20.70 -25.41 15.97
C GLY A 95 -19.53 -24.69 15.32
N GLY A 96 -19.79 -23.79 14.38
CA GLY A 96 -18.80 -22.83 13.91
C GLY A 96 -18.66 -21.66 14.89
N GLN A 97 -17.45 -21.25 15.20
CA GLN A 97 -17.20 -19.99 15.90
C GLN A 97 -17.33 -18.83 14.90
N SER A 98 -18.19 -17.86 15.22
CA SER A 98 -18.24 -16.60 14.45
C SER A 98 -17.01 -15.77 14.82
N GLN A 99 -16.17 -15.52 13.84
CA GLN A 99 -14.99 -14.68 13.99
C GLN A 99 -15.21 -13.37 13.23
N GLU A 100 -15.03 -12.25 13.92
CA GLU A 100 -15.05 -10.94 13.29
C GLU A 100 -13.70 -10.66 12.65
N GLN A 101 -13.74 -10.25 11.39
CA GLN A 101 -12.58 -9.80 10.63
C GLN A 101 -12.77 -8.32 10.31
N ILE A 102 -11.79 -7.50 10.69
CA ILE A 102 -11.79 -6.08 10.42
C ILE A 102 -10.88 -5.80 9.23
N GLY A 103 -11.46 -5.18 8.19
CA GLY A 103 -10.74 -4.61 7.06
C GLY A 103 -10.76 -3.09 7.15
N THR A 104 -9.76 -2.44 6.57
CA THR A 104 -9.68 -0.98 6.53
C THR A 104 -9.27 -0.49 5.15
N GLY A 105 -9.70 0.72 4.82
CA GLY A 105 -9.36 1.41 3.59
C GLY A 105 -9.63 2.90 3.69
N SER A 106 -9.62 3.56 2.56
CA SER A 106 -9.90 4.99 2.46
C SER A 106 -11.06 5.24 1.52
N GLY A 107 -11.72 6.38 1.68
CA GLY A 107 -12.76 6.88 0.80
C GLY A 107 -12.68 8.38 0.63
N VAL A 108 -13.44 8.90 -0.31
CA VAL A 108 -13.51 10.34 -0.58
C VAL A 108 -14.97 10.77 -0.57
N ILE A 109 -15.28 11.81 0.20
CA ILE A 109 -16.60 12.47 0.19
C ILE A 109 -16.73 13.21 -1.14
N ILE A 110 -17.80 12.93 -1.89
CA ILE A 110 -18.04 13.52 -3.21
C ILE A 110 -19.20 14.52 -3.24
N SER A 111 -19.99 14.57 -2.16
CA SER A 111 -21.09 15.52 -2.07
C SER A 111 -21.37 15.94 -0.62
N GLU A 112 -21.98 17.11 -0.43
CA GLU A 112 -22.40 17.64 0.86
C GLU A 112 -23.47 16.77 1.54
N ASP A 113 -24.21 16.00 0.75
CA ASP A 113 -25.20 15.05 1.27
C ASP A 113 -24.56 13.83 1.97
N GLY A 114 -23.21 13.71 1.96
CA GLY A 114 -22.48 12.62 2.60
C GLY A 114 -22.38 11.36 1.75
N TYR A 115 -22.33 11.49 0.42
CA TYR A 115 -21.94 10.41 -0.44
C TYR A 115 -20.42 10.24 -0.46
N ILE A 116 -19.95 9.00 -0.40
CA ILE A 116 -18.54 8.64 -0.30
C ILE A 116 -18.23 7.57 -1.33
N VAL A 117 -17.16 7.78 -2.09
CA VAL A 117 -16.59 6.79 -3.00
C VAL A 117 -15.43 6.09 -2.33
N THR A 118 -15.41 4.76 -2.42
CA THR A 118 -14.32 3.89 -1.96
C THR A 118 -14.12 2.75 -2.95
N ASN A 119 -13.13 1.88 -2.71
CA ASN A 119 -12.95 0.69 -3.53
C ASN A 119 -13.90 -0.43 -3.10
N ASN A 120 -14.39 -1.20 -4.06
CA ASN A 120 -15.29 -2.32 -3.79
C ASN A 120 -14.62 -3.39 -2.92
N HIS A 121 -13.32 -3.69 -3.13
CA HIS A 121 -12.61 -4.69 -2.32
C HIS A 121 -12.50 -4.28 -0.84
N VAL A 122 -12.54 -2.96 -0.51
CA VAL A 122 -12.50 -2.46 0.87
C VAL A 122 -13.76 -2.84 1.63
N ILE A 123 -14.92 -2.86 0.96
CA ILE A 123 -16.22 -3.11 1.60
C ILE A 123 -16.79 -4.50 1.28
N LYS A 124 -16.04 -5.30 0.55
CA LYS A 124 -16.47 -6.64 0.16
C LYS A 124 -16.75 -7.51 1.38
N ASP A 125 -17.87 -8.23 1.35
CA ASP A 125 -18.32 -9.12 2.44
C ASP A 125 -18.56 -8.40 3.78
N ALA A 126 -18.67 -7.06 3.78
CA ALA A 126 -18.95 -6.29 4.98
C ALA A 126 -20.34 -6.61 5.54
N SER A 127 -20.42 -6.98 6.81
CA SER A 127 -21.65 -6.97 7.59
C SER A 127 -21.97 -5.60 8.16
N GLU A 128 -20.94 -4.78 8.39
CA GLU A 128 -21.05 -3.42 8.90
C GLU A 128 -19.94 -2.55 8.31
N ILE A 129 -20.27 -1.32 7.94
CA ILE A 129 -19.34 -0.33 7.40
C ILE A 129 -19.40 0.91 8.29
N GLU A 130 -18.22 1.35 8.74
CA GLU A 130 -18.05 2.55 9.56
C GLU A 130 -17.11 3.52 8.86
N ILE A 131 -17.50 4.80 8.83
CA ILE A 131 -16.70 5.87 8.24
C ILE A 131 -16.20 6.77 9.36
N THR A 132 -14.87 6.95 9.42
CA THR A 132 -14.27 7.92 10.34
C THR A 132 -13.78 9.14 9.56
N LEU A 133 -14.31 10.30 9.92
CA LEU A 133 -13.94 11.58 9.32
C LEU A 133 -12.63 12.11 9.90
N ASN A 134 -12.06 13.14 9.27
CA ASN A 134 -10.83 13.81 9.72
C ASN A 134 -10.92 14.32 11.17
N ASN A 135 -12.10 14.74 11.64
CA ASN A 135 -12.35 15.16 13.01
C ASN A 135 -12.46 14.00 14.02
N LYS A 136 -12.13 12.77 13.61
CA LYS A 136 -12.19 11.53 14.38
C LYS A 136 -13.58 11.07 14.80
N LYS A 137 -14.63 11.67 14.27
CA LYS A 137 -16.00 11.18 14.48
C LYS A 137 -16.28 10.03 13.52
N SER A 138 -16.91 8.98 14.01
CA SER A 138 -17.30 7.81 13.25
C SER A 138 -18.81 7.78 13.02
N TYR A 139 -19.19 7.31 11.84
CA TYR A 139 -20.59 7.20 11.41
C TYR A 139 -20.81 5.86 10.72
N PRO A 140 -21.93 5.18 10.98
CA PRO A 140 -22.31 4.02 10.22
C PRO A 140 -22.63 4.43 8.78
N ALA A 141 -22.17 3.65 7.82
CA ALA A 141 -22.41 3.91 6.40
C ALA A 141 -23.26 2.83 5.76
N LYS A 142 -24.10 3.25 4.85
CA LYS A 142 -24.93 2.36 4.04
C LYS A 142 -24.34 2.21 2.63
N LEU A 143 -24.25 0.98 2.16
CA LEU A 143 -23.87 0.71 0.77
C LEU A 143 -25.03 1.07 -0.17
N ILE A 144 -24.77 1.94 -1.14
CA ILE A 144 -25.71 2.39 -2.15
C ILE A 144 -25.58 1.55 -3.42
N GLY A 145 -24.33 1.28 -3.85
CA GLY A 145 -24.06 0.47 -5.03
C GLY A 145 -22.58 0.17 -5.19
N THR A 146 -22.30 -0.86 -6.01
CA THR A 146 -20.92 -1.24 -6.33
C THR A 146 -20.77 -1.59 -7.80
N ASP A 147 -19.56 -1.38 -8.31
CA ASP A 147 -19.07 -1.97 -9.55
C ASP A 147 -17.81 -2.76 -9.27
N SER A 148 -17.93 -4.09 -9.26
CA SER A 148 -16.79 -4.98 -8.96
C SER A 148 -15.77 -5.04 -10.10
N LYS A 149 -16.14 -4.68 -11.33
CA LYS A 149 -15.22 -4.66 -12.48
C LYS A 149 -14.31 -3.45 -12.44
N MET A 150 -14.87 -2.30 -12.03
CA MET A 150 -14.13 -1.04 -11.87
C MET A 150 -13.54 -0.89 -10.47
N ASP A 151 -13.83 -1.81 -9.56
CA ASP A 151 -13.42 -1.76 -8.15
C ASP A 151 -13.90 -0.48 -7.45
N ILE A 152 -15.14 -0.06 -7.69
CA ILE A 152 -15.75 1.14 -7.11
C ILE A 152 -16.95 0.76 -6.26
N ALA A 153 -17.12 1.45 -5.12
CA ALA A 153 -18.30 1.39 -4.29
C ALA A 153 -18.75 2.79 -3.88
N LEU A 154 -20.06 2.99 -3.80
CA LEU A 154 -20.71 4.21 -3.32
C LEU A 154 -21.36 3.94 -1.98
N LEU A 155 -20.99 4.71 -0.99
CA LEU A 155 -21.51 4.69 0.38
C LEU A 155 -22.25 5.98 0.69
N LYS A 156 -23.10 5.94 1.75
CA LYS A 156 -23.85 7.09 2.29
C LYS A 156 -23.77 7.09 3.81
N ILE A 157 -23.40 8.22 4.43
CA ILE A 157 -23.47 8.50 5.86
C ILE A 157 -24.61 9.44 6.20
#